data_712443d74e36363ffd5c34c9d6e456d0
#
_entry.id   712443d74e36363ffd5c34c9d6e456d0
#
_cell.length_a   1.000
_cell.length_b   1.000
_cell.length_c   1.000
_cell.angle_alpha   90.00
_cell.angle_beta   90.00
_cell.angle_gamma   90.00
#
_symmetry.space_group_name_H-M   'P 1'
#
loop_
_entity.id
_entity.type
_entity.pdbx_description
1 polymer ?
#
loop_
_entity_poly.entity_id
_entity_poly.type
_entity_poly.pdbx_seq_one_letter_code
_entity_poly.pdbx_strand_id
1 'polypeptide(L)'
;MSVARRIVLFIAAVGLMTTVAAPPASAQDRRGPAVTPLASFGDGTFVTGSTIGPDGALYVTDGSAGSVLRIDRRSGRVTTYATGLPRKAFATDIGGPVDVVFVGRTAYVLVTLVSGEINGEPFGDANDKNGIYRLERDGSFTLVADIGGWSVDNPPVPAFFVDTGVQYAMELYHGEFLVTDGHHNRVLQVKRNGSINEVATFGNVVPTGLEVSKHRVFITQLGPIPHEPEDGKVLALRRRSSSTEIASGASMLVDVERGPHGKLYALSQGQWDGVGEGSPALPNTGRLVVVERDGSLTPVVDSHGQELVLDRPTSMEFVGNTAYVVSVDGNVYEVANL
;
A
#
# COMPACT_ATOMS: atom_id res chain seq x y z
N MET A 1 -40.64 5.67 99.78
CA MET A 1 -40.01 6.53 98.77
C MET A 1 -39.27 5.63 97.80
N SER A 2 -39.83 5.32 96.69
CA SER A 2 -39.35 4.31 95.74
C SER A 2 -38.77 5.08 94.50
N VAL A 3 -37.51 4.76 94.14
CA VAL A 3 -36.82 5.30 92.96
C VAL A 3 -36.90 4.21 91.86
N ALA A 4 -37.68 4.50 90.83
CA ALA A 4 -37.78 3.63 89.66
C ALA A 4 -36.56 3.90 88.73
N ARG A 5 -35.79 2.82 88.51
CA ARG A 5 -34.72 2.79 87.50
C ARG A 5 -35.33 2.49 86.15
N ARG A 6 -35.17 3.41 85.20
CA ARG A 6 -35.44 3.19 83.80
C ARG A 6 -34.24 2.51 83.12
N ILE A 7 -34.48 1.34 82.60
CA ILE A 7 -33.52 0.60 81.76
C ILE A 7 -33.74 1.10 80.33
N VAL A 8 -32.69 1.67 79.71
CA VAL A 8 -32.68 2.01 78.28
C VAL A 8 -32.02 0.86 77.51
N LEU A 9 -32.82 0.21 76.70
CA LEU A 9 -32.34 -0.85 75.80
C LEU A 9 -31.73 -0.21 74.51
N PHE A 10 -30.43 -0.37 74.28
CA PHE A 10 -29.82 -0.02 72.99
C PHE A 10 -29.96 -1.22 72.04
N ILE A 11 -30.75 -1.07 70.98
CA ILE A 11 -30.80 -2.02 69.88
C ILE A 11 -29.71 -1.58 68.88
N ALA A 12 -28.63 -2.41 68.81
CA ALA A 12 -27.60 -2.22 67.77
C ALA A 12 -28.14 -2.83 66.46
N ALA A 13 -28.47 -2.00 65.50
CA ALA A 13 -28.76 -2.45 64.15
C ALA A 13 -27.43 -2.77 63.43
N VAL A 14 -27.18 -4.06 63.24
CA VAL A 14 -26.09 -4.53 62.37
C VAL A 14 -26.54 -4.40 60.93
N GLY A 15 -26.14 -3.35 60.27
CA GLY A 15 -26.31 -3.17 58.82
C GLY A 15 -25.41 -4.16 58.07
N LEU A 16 -26.02 -5.15 57.42
CA LEU A 16 -25.34 -6.02 56.44
C LEU A 16 -25.02 -5.21 55.20
N MET A 17 -23.77 -4.69 55.07
CA MET A 17 -23.32 -4.13 53.78
C MET A 17 -23.06 -5.30 52.81
N THR A 18 -23.99 -5.54 51.93
CA THR A 18 -23.78 -6.37 50.75
C THR A 18 -22.91 -5.59 49.79
N THR A 19 -21.62 -5.91 49.72
CA THR A 19 -20.73 -5.45 48.62
C THR A 19 -21.21 -6.11 47.32
N VAL A 20 -21.93 -5.36 46.49
CA VAL A 20 -22.16 -5.76 45.10
C VAL A 20 -20.82 -5.69 44.41
N ALA A 21 -20.20 -6.86 44.19
CA ALA A 21 -19.02 -6.98 43.36
C ALA A 21 -19.44 -6.50 41.95
N ALA A 22 -18.77 -5.47 41.44
CA ALA A 22 -18.91 -5.07 40.04
C ALA A 22 -18.62 -6.31 39.18
N PRO A 23 -19.43 -6.58 38.13
CA PRO A 23 -19.12 -7.67 37.22
C PRO A 23 -17.69 -7.45 36.68
N PRO A 24 -16.89 -8.51 36.52
CA PRO A 24 -15.58 -8.37 35.92
C PRO A 24 -15.78 -7.68 34.56
N ALA A 25 -15.00 -6.61 34.32
CA ALA A 25 -14.94 -6.01 33.00
C ALA A 25 -14.80 -7.15 32.02
N SER A 26 -15.74 -7.27 31.09
CA SER A 26 -15.71 -8.27 30.03
C SER A 26 -14.29 -8.29 29.51
N ALA A 27 -13.62 -9.44 29.52
CA ALA A 27 -12.36 -9.64 28.86
C ALA A 27 -12.63 -9.26 27.39
N GLN A 28 -12.31 -8.02 27.03
CA GLN A 28 -12.33 -7.56 25.66
C GLN A 28 -11.37 -8.49 24.97
N ASP A 29 -11.93 -9.34 24.11
CA ASP A 29 -11.24 -10.37 23.35
C ASP A 29 -10.02 -9.71 22.70
N ARG A 30 -8.85 -9.82 23.33
CA ARG A 30 -7.60 -9.26 22.79
C ARG A 30 -7.12 -10.22 21.72
N ARG A 31 -7.87 -10.29 20.62
CA ARG A 31 -7.39 -10.92 19.42
C ARG A 31 -6.23 -10.06 18.92
N GLY A 32 -5.06 -10.64 18.87
CA GLY A 32 -3.90 -10.02 18.22
C GLY A 32 -4.13 -9.88 16.72
N PRO A 33 -3.18 -9.27 16.01
CA PRO A 33 -3.19 -9.17 14.55
C PRO A 33 -3.42 -10.53 13.90
N ALA A 34 -4.26 -10.56 12.85
CA ALA A 34 -4.59 -11.79 12.13
C ALA A 34 -4.82 -11.50 10.65
N VAL A 35 -4.34 -12.39 9.79
CA VAL A 35 -4.54 -12.34 8.33
C VAL A 35 -5.71 -13.23 7.96
N THR A 36 -6.69 -12.69 7.24
CA THR A 36 -7.82 -13.45 6.70
C THR A 36 -8.05 -13.11 5.22
N PRO A 37 -8.36 -14.08 4.35
CA PRO A 37 -8.74 -13.78 2.98
C PRO A 37 -10.02 -12.95 2.94
N LEU A 38 -10.03 -11.85 2.16
CA LEU A 38 -11.20 -11.01 1.92
C LEU A 38 -11.82 -11.30 0.56
N ALA A 39 -10.99 -11.36 -0.49
CA ALA A 39 -11.42 -11.62 -1.87
C ALA A 39 -10.34 -12.37 -2.63
N SER A 40 -10.76 -13.11 -3.67
CA SER A 40 -9.87 -13.76 -4.63
C SER A 40 -10.43 -13.57 -6.03
N PHE A 41 -9.56 -13.30 -7.00
CA PHE A 41 -9.93 -12.99 -8.38
C PHE A 41 -9.77 -14.18 -9.35
N GLY A 42 -9.15 -15.27 -8.87
CA GLY A 42 -8.87 -16.46 -9.69
C GLY A 42 -7.59 -16.37 -10.51
N ASP A 43 -7.28 -17.49 -11.18
CA ASP A 43 -6.04 -17.65 -11.93
C ASP A 43 -5.92 -16.66 -13.09
N GLY A 44 -4.74 -16.13 -13.33
CA GLY A 44 -4.43 -15.21 -14.42
C GLY A 44 -4.76 -13.75 -14.17
N THR A 45 -5.34 -13.39 -13.02
CA THR A 45 -5.51 -12.01 -12.60
C THR A 45 -4.19 -11.49 -12.02
N PHE A 46 -3.80 -10.28 -12.43
CA PHE A 46 -2.57 -9.64 -11.93
C PHE A 46 -2.92 -8.31 -11.29
N VAL A 47 -3.13 -8.35 -9.99
CA VAL A 47 -3.51 -7.18 -9.19
C VAL A 47 -2.29 -6.55 -8.52
N THR A 48 -2.25 -5.21 -8.48
CA THR A 48 -1.07 -4.50 -7.96
C THR A 48 -1.42 -3.39 -6.98
N GLY A 49 -1.93 -2.26 -7.45
CA GLY A 49 -2.22 -1.11 -6.61
C GLY A 49 -3.63 -1.09 -6.06
N SER A 50 -3.82 -0.38 -4.98
CA SER A 50 -5.12 -0.23 -4.33
C SER A 50 -5.33 1.16 -3.76
N THR A 51 -6.59 1.53 -3.50
CA THR A 51 -6.97 2.73 -2.75
C THR A 51 -8.34 2.57 -2.10
N ILE A 52 -8.60 3.32 -1.04
CA ILE A 52 -9.95 3.44 -0.48
C ILE A 52 -10.70 4.55 -1.22
N GLY A 53 -11.73 4.16 -1.97
CA GLY A 53 -12.53 5.10 -2.75
C GLY A 53 -13.50 5.96 -1.93
N PRO A 54 -14.17 6.92 -2.58
CA PRO A 54 -15.04 7.90 -1.92
C PRO A 54 -16.30 7.31 -1.29
N ASP A 55 -16.63 6.06 -1.62
CA ASP A 55 -17.74 5.30 -1.01
C ASP A 55 -17.28 4.37 0.12
N GLY A 56 -15.98 4.42 0.46
CA GLY A 56 -15.35 3.59 1.48
C GLY A 56 -15.08 2.14 1.05
N ALA A 57 -15.26 1.77 -0.21
CA ALA A 57 -14.85 0.48 -0.73
C ALA A 57 -13.36 0.47 -1.06
N LEU A 58 -12.76 -0.72 -1.14
CA LEU A 58 -11.41 -0.90 -1.68
C LEU A 58 -11.48 -1.00 -3.20
N TYR A 59 -10.62 -0.26 -3.88
CA TYR A 59 -10.44 -0.32 -5.33
C TYR A 59 -9.06 -0.89 -5.62
N VAL A 60 -9.00 -1.80 -6.60
CA VAL A 60 -7.78 -2.54 -6.94
C VAL A 60 -7.60 -2.53 -8.45
N THR A 61 -6.38 -2.35 -8.91
CA THR A 61 -6.04 -2.42 -10.34
C THR A 61 -5.78 -3.84 -10.80
N ASP A 62 -6.24 -4.19 -12.00
CA ASP A 62 -5.97 -5.46 -12.66
C ASP A 62 -5.30 -5.22 -14.00
N GLY A 63 -3.98 -5.44 -14.02
CA GLY A 63 -3.14 -5.25 -15.20
C GLY A 63 -3.44 -6.24 -16.34
N SER A 64 -3.88 -7.45 -16.01
CA SER A 64 -4.21 -8.47 -17.02
C SER A 64 -5.48 -8.14 -17.81
N ALA A 65 -6.49 -7.61 -17.11
CA ALA A 65 -7.78 -7.26 -17.74
C ALA A 65 -7.82 -5.82 -18.24
N GLY A 66 -6.87 -4.94 -17.84
CA GLY A 66 -6.95 -3.51 -18.12
C GLY A 66 -8.13 -2.87 -17.40
N SER A 67 -8.32 -3.19 -16.13
CA SER A 67 -9.51 -2.83 -15.37
C SER A 67 -9.20 -2.30 -13.97
N VAL A 68 -10.20 -1.66 -13.36
CA VAL A 68 -10.26 -1.35 -11.95
C VAL A 68 -11.41 -2.12 -11.33
N LEU A 69 -11.14 -2.85 -10.27
CA LEU A 69 -12.10 -3.64 -9.51
C LEU A 69 -12.50 -2.90 -8.24
N ARG A 70 -13.74 -3.07 -7.80
CA ARG A 70 -14.27 -2.53 -6.53
C ARG A 70 -14.64 -3.67 -5.62
N ILE A 71 -14.15 -3.64 -4.39
CA ILE A 71 -14.36 -4.67 -3.38
C ILE A 71 -15.12 -4.07 -2.20
N ASP A 72 -16.26 -4.64 -1.87
CA ASP A 72 -16.95 -4.32 -0.64
C ASP A 72 -16.19 -4.92 0.55
N ARG A 73 -15.64 -4.07 1.40
CA ARG A 73 -14.75 -4.49 2.51
C ARG A 73 -15.42 -5.34 3.60
N ARG A 74 -16.76 -5.36 3.67
CA ARG A 74 -17.49 -6.16 4.66
C ARG A 74 -17.80 -7.56 4.16
N SER A 75 -18.09 -7.68 2.88
CA SER A 75 -18.56 -8.94 2.28
C SER A 75 -17.53 -9.60 1.36
N GLY A 76 -16.44 -8.92 1.01
CA GLY A 76 -15.48 -9.36 0.00
C GLY A 76 -16.04 -9.38 -1.42
N ARG A 77 -17.28 -8.87 -1.63
CA ARG A 77 -17.89 -8.89 -2.96
C ARG A 77 -17.15 -8.01 -3.94
N VAL A 78 -16.65 -8.63 -5.01
CA VAL A 78 -15.96 -7.97 -6.13
C VAL A 78 -16.95 -7.56 -7.21
N THR A 79 -16.77 -6.37 -7.75
CA THR A 79 -17.47 -5.88 -8.95
C THR A 79 -16.47 -5.11 -9.81
N THR A 80 -16.61 -5.20 -11.13
CA THR A 80 -15.83 -4.37 -12.04
C THR A 80 -16.30 -2.94 -11.94
N TYR A 81 -15.38 -2.01 -11.64
CA TYR A 81 -15.65 -0.57 -11.58
C TYR A 81 -15.48 0.10 -12.93
N ALA A 82 -14.38 -0.20 -13.64
CA ALA A 82 -14.09 0.32 -14.98
C ALA A 82 -13.21 -0.66 -15.77
N THR A 83 -13.33 -0.63 -17.11
CA THR A 83 -12.54 -1.44 -18.06
C THR A 83 -12.14 -0.59 -19.25
N GLY A 84 -11.19 -1.07 -20.05
CA GLY A 84 -10.77 -0.41 -21.30
C GLY A 84 -9.45 0.35 -21.16
N LEU A 85 -8.71 0.15 -20.08
CA LEU A 85 -7.32 0.59 -19.96
C LEU A 85 -6.39 -0.33 -20.77
N PRO A 86 -5.23 0.17 -21.22
CA PRO A 86 -4.19 -0.66 -21.80
C PRO A 86 -3.81 -1.80 -20.88
N ARG A 87 -3.59 -2.99 -21.44
CA ARG A 87 -3.23 -4.18 -20.67
C ARG A 87 -1.73 -4.36 -20.63
N LYS A 88 -1.25 -5.07 -19.61
CA LYS A 88 0.17 -5.43 -19.51
C LYS A 88 0.66 -6.16 -20.74
N ALA A 89 1.86 -5.84 -21.18
CA ALA A 89 2.47 -6.45 -22.37
C ALA A 89 3.06 -7.85 -22.07
N PHE A 90 3.48 -8.08 -20.83
CA PHE A 90 4.16 -9.31 -20.41
C PHE A 90 3.25 -10.17 -19.53
N ALA A 91 3.31 -11.48 -19.70
CA ALA A 91 2.44 -12.41 -18.95
C ALA A 91 2.80 -12.52 -17.47
N THR A 92 4.09 -12.43 -17.14
CA THR A 92 4.63 -12.74 -15.81
C THR A 92 5.00 -11.50 -14.98
N ASP A 93 5.14 -10.33 -15.64
CA ASP A 93 5.63 -9.13 -14.98
C ASP A 93 4.51 -8.14 -14.65
N ILE A 94 4.84 -7.13 -13.84
CA ILE A 94 3.99 -5.96 -13.59
C ILE A 94 3.65 -5.28 -14.92
N GLY A 95 2.52 -4.61 -14.99
CA GLY A 95 2.13 -3.81 -16.15
C GLY A 95 0.63 -3.62 -16.27
N GLY A 96 0.21 -2.83 -17.24
CA GLY A 96 -1.16 -2.36 -17.37
C GLY A 96 -1.50 -1.37 -16.25
N PRO A 97 -2.75 -1.30 -15.78
CA PRO A 97 -3.11 -0.56 -14.57
C PRO A 97 -2.37 -1.07 -13.35
N VAL A 98 -1.57 -0.20 -12.71
CA VAL A 98 -0.73 -0.58 -11.56
C VAL A 98 -1.11 0.17 -10.28
N ASP A 99 -1.77 1.34 -10.40
CA ASP A 99 -2.24 2.06 -9.24
C ASP A 99 -3.44 2.95 -9.55
N VAL A 100 -4.22 3.34 -8.53
CA VAL A 100 -5.43 4.14 -8.68
C VAL A 100 -5.62 5.10 -7.51
N VAL A 101 -5.94 6.36 -7.80
CA VAL A 101 -6.29 7.36 -6.79
C VAL A 101 -7.57 8.09 -7.17
N PHE A 102 -8.26 8.67 -6.19
CA PHE A 102 -9.47 9.45 -6.42
C PHE A 102 -9.25 10.94 -6.17
N VAL A 103 -9.64 11.78 -7.12
CA VAL A 103 -9.79 13.23 -6.91
C VAL A 103 -11.28 13.53 -6.79
N GLY A 104 -11.74 13.70 -5.57
CA GLY A 104 -13.17 13.72 -5.28
C GLY A 104 -13.84 12.40 -5.64
N ARG A 105 -14.64 12.36 -6.71
CA ARG A 105 -15.30 11.13 -7.18
C ARG A 105 -14.75 10.59 -8.51
N THR A 106 -13.71 11.21 -9.02
CA THR A 106 -13.10 10.84 -10.31
C THR A 106 -11.87 10.00 -10.06
N ALA A 107 -11.83 8.81 -10.63
CA ALA A 107 -10.67 7.92 -10.58
C ALA A 107 -9.59 8.37 -11.60
N TYR A 108 -8.36 8.31 -11.16
CA TYR A 108 -7.17 8.41 -12.00
C TYR A 108 -6.37 7.14 -11.83
N VAL A 109 -5.91 6.56 -12.93
CA VAL A 109 -5.25 5.25 -12.95
C VAL A 109 -3.87 5.40 -13.55
N LEU A 110 -2.86 4.91 -12.87
CA LEU A 110 -1.49 4.80 -13.37
C LEU A 110 -1.36 3.51 -14.19
N VAL A 111 -0.79 3.64 -15.37
CA VAL A 111 -0.58 2.53 -16.33
C VAL A 111 0.90 2.50 -16.71
N THR A 112 1.50 1.31 -16.71
CA THR A 112 2.91 1.09 -17.03
C THR A 112 3.12 -0.17 -17.86
N LEU A 113 4.28 -0.31 -18.52
CA LEU A 113 4.71 -1.49 -19.28
C LEU A 113 3.66 -2.02 -20.26
N VAL A 114 3.00 -1.13 -20.97
CA VAL A 114 2.04 -1.47 -22.03
C VAL A 114 2.64 -1.27 -23.43
N SER A 115 3.68 -0.44 -23.55
CA SER A 115 4.48 -0.24 -24.76
C SER A 115 5.82 0.42 -24.43
N GLY A 116 6.78 0.33 -25.36
CA GLY A 116 8.11 0.93 -25.25
C GLY A 116 9.18 0.06 -25.89
N GLU A 117 10.42 0.24 -25.46
CA GLU A 117 11.56 -0.59 -25.86
C GLU A 117 12.28 -1.16 -24.64
N ILE A 118 12.73 -2.42 -24.75
CA ILE A 118 13.64 -3.06 -23.81
C ILE A 118 14.91 -3.42 -24.55
N ASN A 119 16.05 -2.82 -24.17
CA ASN A 119 17.33 -2.97 -24.86
C ASN A 119 17.25 -2.63 -26.37
N GLY A 120 16.40 -1.70 -26.75
CA GLY A 120 16.17 -1.28 -28.14
C GLY A 120 15.19 -2.17 -28.93
N GLU A 121 14.60 -3.19 -28.29
CA GLU A 121 13.60 -4.06 -28.93
C GLU A 121 12.18 -3.61 -28.48
N PRO A 122 11.28 -3.32 -29.42
CA PRO A 122 9.95 -2.83 -29.09
C PRO A 122 9.07 -3.92 -28.44
N PHE A 123 8.20 -3.49 -27.51
CA PHE A 123 7.21 -4.35 -26.87
C PHE A 123 5.84 -3.67 -26.78
N GLY A 124 4.78 -4.46 -26.63
CA GLY A 124 3.42 -4.00 -26.43
C GLY A 124 2.80 -3.39 -27.71
N ASP A 125 1.72 -2.61 -27.53
CA ASP A 125 1.06 -1.89 -28.61
C ASP A 125 1.53 -0.43 -28.63
N ALA A 126 2.13 0.02 -29.72
CA ALA A 126 2.65 1.40 -29.84
C ALA A 126 1.57 2.50 -29.68
N ASN A 127 0.28 2.16 -29.80
CA ASN A 127 -0.83 3.08 -29.55
C ASN A 127 -1.15 3.22 -28.06
N ASP A 128 -0.80 2.24 -27.25
CA ASP A 128 -0.96 2.27 -25.81
C ASP A 128 0.11 3.18 -25.18
N LYS A 129 -0.25 3.88 -24.10
CA LYS A 129 0.66 4.82 -23.43
C LYS A 129 0.84 4.44 -21.96
N ASN A 130 2.10 4.48 -21.51
CA ASN A 130 2.43 4.41 -20.08
C ASN A 130 2.18 5.80 -19.48
N GLY A 131 1.30 5.91 -18.48
CA GLY A 131 0.96 7.20 -17.93
C GLY A 131 -0.28 7.23 -17.06
N ILE A 132 -0.85 8.42 -16.88
CA ILE A 132 -2.03 8.60 -16.03
C ILE A 132 -3.27 8.77 -16.90
N TYR A 133 -4.28 7.96 -16.63
CA TYR A 133 -5.58 7.98 -17.27
C TYR A 133 -6.66 8.45 -16.30
N ARG A 134 -7.55 9.31 -16.76
CA ARG A 134 -8.73 9.76 -16.01
C ARG A 134 -9.95 9.00 -16.50
N LEU A 135 -10.74 8.45 -15.55
CA LEU A 135 -12.04 7.86 -15.85
C LEU A 135 -13.08 8.97 -16.14
N GLU A 136 -13.73 8.90 -17.28
CA GLU A 136 -14.77 9.82 -17.70
C GLU A 136 -16.16 9.34 -17.23
N ARG A 137 -17.16 10.22 -17.30
CA ARG A 137 -18.54 9.91 -16.84
C ARG A 137 -19.24 8.85 -17.69
N ASP A 138 -18.83 8.69 -18.93
CA ASP A 138 -19.36 7.67 -19.87
C ASP A 138 -18.66 6.32 -19.73
N GLY A 139 -17.70 6.21 -18.80
CA GLY A 139 -16.93 5.00 -18.55
C GLY A 139 -15.67 4.85 -19.40
N SER A 140 -15.41 5.78 -20.32
CA SER A 140 -14.16 5.82 -21.08
C SER A 140 -12.99 6.37 -20.26
N PHE A 141 -11.78 6.20 -20.76
CA PHE A 141 -10.58 6.79 -20.16
C PHE A 141 -9.94 7.81 -21.08
N THR A 142 -9.50 8.93 -20.51
CA THR A 142 -8.72 9.96 -21.22
C THR A 142 -7.30 9.98 -20.65
N LEU A 143 -6.29 9.89 -21.52
CA LEU A 143 -4.89 10.07 -21.12
C LEU A 143 -4.68 11.50 -20.62
N VAL A 144 -4.20 11.63 -19.40
CA VAL A 144 -3.88 12.91 -18.75
C VAL A 144 -2.42 13.27 -18.97
N ALA A 145 -1.52 12.30 -18.85
CA ALA A 145 -0.09 12.48 -19.01
C ALA A 145 0.54 11.22 -19.59
N ASP A 146 1.31 11.35 -20.66
CA ASP A 146 2.15 10.31 -21.25
C ASP A 146 3.52 10.32 -20.54
N ILE A 147 3.62 9.53 -19.46
CA ILE A 147 4.86 9.43 -18.66
C ILE A 147 5.92 8.67 -19.45
N GLY A 148 5.54 7.62 -20.17
CA GLY A 148 6.47 6.84 -20.98
C GLY A 148 7.13 7.68 -22.07
N GLY A 149 6.34 8.42 -22.87
CA GLY A 149 6.86 9.32 -23.87
C GLY A 149 7.77 10.41 -23.28
N TRP A 150 7.36 10.99 -22.15
CA TRP A 150 8.22 11.95 -21.43
C TRP A 150 9.52 11.32 -20.95
N SER A 151 9.51 10.05 -20.50
CA SER A 151 10.69 9.33 -20.03
C SER A 151 11.70 9.06 -21.14
N VAL A 152 11.22 8.71 -22.34
CA VAL A 152 12.06 8.57 -23.55
C VAL A 152 12.79 9.88 -23.88
N ASP A 153 12.09 11.02 -23.78
CA ASP A 153 12.67 12.35 -24.02
C ASP A 153 13.58 12.82 -22.85
N ASN A 154 13.43 12.23 -21.66
CA ASN A 154 14.15 12.59 -20.43
C ASN A 154 14.74 11.34 -19.77
N PRO A 155 15.67 10.63 -20.42
CA PRO A 155 16.24 9.39 -19.88
C PRO A 155 17.05 9.65 -18.61
N PRO A 156 17.13 8.69 -17.66
CA PRO A 156 18.00 8.79 -16.50
C PRO A 156 19.47 8.69 -16.90
N VAL A 157 20.36 9.08 -16.00
CA VAL A 157 21.81 8.93 -16.19
C VAL A 157 22.39 8.09 -15.05
N PRO A 158 22.92 6.88 -15.33
CA PRO A 158 22.98 6.20 -16.65
C PRO A 158 21.59 5.83 -17.18
N ALA A 159 21.49 5.66 -18.49
CA ALA A 159 20.25 5.19 -19.12
C ALA A 159 19.93 3.76 -18.65
N PHE A 160 18.64 3.48 -18.49
CA PHE A 160 18.15 2.15 -18.11
C PHE A 160 17.63 1.40 -19.35
N PHE A 161 17.59 0.07 -19.31
CA PHE A 161 17.26 -0.77 -20.46
C PHE A 161 15.76 -0.74 -20.84
N VAL A 162 14.86 -0.27 -19.95
CA VAL A 162 13.44 0.02 -20.28
C VAL A 162 13.31 1.51 -20.46
N ASP A 163 13.15 1.94 -21.71
CA ASP A 163 13.18 3.36 -22.10
C ASP A 163 12.03 4.20 -21.53
N THR A 164 10.85 3.60 -21.37
CA THR A 164 9.65 4.24 -20.81
C THR A 164 9.60 4.26 -19.29
N GLY A 165 10.57 3.63 -18.61
CA GLY A 165 10.56 3.42 -17.18
C GLY A 165 9.54 2.37 -16.74
N VAL A 166 9.47 2.13 -15.43
CA VAL A 166 8.47 1.25 -14.80
C VAL A 166 7.85 2.00 -13.63
N GLN A 167 6.71 2.63 -13.86
CA GLN A 167 5.98 3.35 -12.83
C GLN A 167 5.31 2.35 -11.89
N TYR A 168 5.32 2.63 -10.57
CA TYR A 168 4.81 1.68 -9.57
C TYR A 168 3.64 2.24 -8.75
N ALA A 169 3.81 3.37 -8.10
CA ALA A 169 2.80 3.96 -7.22
C ALA A 169 2.50 5.41 -7.58
N MET A 170 1.29 5.85 -7.25
CA MET A 170 0.81 7.21 -7.49
C MET A 170 0.03 7.73 -6.29
N GLU A 171 0.41 8.91 -5.78
CA GLU A 171 -0.27 9.55 -4.66
C GLU A 171 -0.62 11.02 -4.95
N LEU A 172 -1.68 11.51 -4.28
CA LEU A 172 -2.08 12.92 -4.37
C LEU A 172 -1.23 13.79 -3.46
N TYR A 173 -0.56 14.78 -4.04
CA TYR A 173 0.21 15.79 -3.32
C TYR A 173 -0.13 17.19 -3.80
N HIS A 174 -0.73 18.01 -2.93
CA HIS A 174 -1.16 19.39 -3.24
C HIS A 174 -2.04 19.51 -4.49
N GLY A 175 -2.87 18.52 -4.75
CA GLY A 175 -3.80 18.48 -5.89
C GLY A 175 -3.18 18.09 -7.23
N GLU A 176 -1.93 17.65 -7.23
CA GLU A 176 -1.17 17.05 -8.32
C GLU A 176 -0.82 15.61 -7.95
N PHE A 177 -0.21 14.85 -8.85
CA PHE A 177 0.20 13.48 -8.59
C PHE A 177 1.71 13.42 -8.34
N LEU A 178 2.13 12.62 -7.36
CA LEU A 178 3.48 12.08 -7.28
C LEU A 178 3.44 10.66 -7.83
N VAL A 179 4.46 10.30 -8.61
CA VAL A 179 4.59 8.97 -9.22
C VAL A 179 6.01 8.47 -8.98
N THR A 180 6.15 7.26 -8.47
CA THR A 180 7.44 6.56 -8.46
C THR A 180 7.71 5.96 -9.83
N ASP A 181 8.88 6.24 -10.39
CA ASP A 181 9.40 5.65 -11.62
C ASP A 181 10.58 4.75 -11.23
N GLY A 182 10.22 3.49 -10.92
CA GLY A 182 11.10 2.55 -10.21
C GLY A 182 12.41 2.30 -10.93
N HIS A 183 12.36 1.85 -12.17
CA HIS A 183 13.57 1.52 -12.92
C HIS A 183 14.36 2.75 -13.40
N HIS A 184 13.73 3.92 -13.46
CA HIS A 184 14.47 5.18 -13.66
C HIS A 184 14.96 5.81 -12.34
N ASN A 185 14.72 5.15 -11.21
CA ASN A 185 15.19 5.55 -9.88
C ASN A 185 14.83 6.99 -9.51
N ARG A 186 13.59 7.41 -9.78
CA ARG A 186 13.14 8.79 -9.56
C ARG A 186 11.69 8.88 -9.09
N VAL A 187 11.33 10.04 -8.60
CA VAL A 187 9.95 10.44 -8.34
C VAL A 187 9.58 11.59 -9.26
N LEU A 188 8.43 11.48 -9.89
CA LEU A 188 7.87 12.46 -10.80
C LEU A 188 6.71 13.19 -10.13
N GLN A 189 6.57 14.50 -10.40
CA GLN A 189 5.37 15.27 -10.16
C GLN A 189 4.62 15.42 -11.47
N VAL A 190 3.39 14.98 -11.52
CA VAL A 190 2.54 15.03 -12.69
C VAL A 190 1.34 15.91 -12.42
N LYS A 191 1.20 16.99 -13.19
CA LYS A 191 0.07 17.92 -13.08
C LYS A 191 -1.14 17.39 -13.82
N ARG A 192 -2.32 17.80 -13.40
CA ARG A 192 -3.57 17.42 -14.06
C ARG A 192 -3.72 17.98 -15.49
N ASN A 193 -2.86 18.90 -15.89
CA ASN A 193 -2.76 19.38 -17.28
C ASN A 193 -1.76 18.60 -18.14
N GLY A 194 -1.19 17.51 -17.62
CA GLY A 194 -0.22 16.67 -18.31
C GLY A 194 1.24 17.07 -18.17
N SER A 195 1.56 18.21 -17.53
CA SER A 195 2.95 18.61 -17.30
C SER A 195 3.63 17.69 -16.31
N ILE A 196 4.85 17.25 -16.62
CA ILE A 196 5.66 16.35 -15.81
C ILE A 196 6.96 17.04 -15.41
N ASN A 197 7.36 16.87 -14.16
CA ASN A 197 8.64 17.32 -13.63
C ASN A 197 9.26 16.25 -12.73
N GLU A 198 10.58 16.12 -12.77
CA GLU A 198 11.31 15.31 -11.81
C GLU A 198 11.40 16.03 -10.47
N VAL A 199 11.13 15.30 -9.38
CA VAL A 199 11.13 15.82 -8.00
C VAL A 199 12.33 15.33 -7.22
N ALA A 200 12.68 14.06 -7.39
CA ALA A 200 13.81 13.43 -6.74
C ALA A 200 14.41 12.34 -7.61
N THR A 201 15.72 12.18 -7.56
CA THR A 201 16.47 11.09 -8.17
C THR A 201 17.25 10.35 -7.10
N PHE A 202 17.48 9.08 -7.36
CA PHE A 202 18.21 8.19 -6.47
C PHE A 202 19.32 7.48 -7.28
N GLY A 203 20.19 6.77 -6.58
CA GLY A 203 21.03 5.74 -7.20
C GLY A 203 20.20 4.51 -7.59
N ASN A 204 20.83 3.38 -7.86
CA ASN A 204 20.13 2.14 -8.16
C ASN A 204 19.42 1.58 -6.90
N VAL A 205 18.14 1.90 -6.70
CA VAL A 205 17.39 1.56 -5.48
C VAL A 205 15.92 1.19 -5.72
N VAL A 206 15.40 1.42 -6.90
CA VAL A 206 13.99 1.14 -7.30
C VAL A 206 12.97 1.69 -6.29
N PRO A 207 12.61 2.98 -6.37
CA PRO A 207 11.52 3.54 -5.57
C PRO A 207 10.18 2.87 -5.95
N THR A 208 9.39 2.51 -4.93
CA THR A 208 8.14 1.75 -5.05
C THR A 208 6.97 2.53 -4.45
N GLY A 209 6.44 2.14 -3.30
CA GLY A 209 5.27 2.76 -2.68
C GLY A 209 5.47 4.21 -2.25
N LEU A 210 4.36 4.92 -2.17
CA LEU A 210 4.28 6.34 -1.76
C LEU A 210 3.20 6.51 -0.69
N GLU A 211 3.49 7.24 0.39
CA GLU A 211 2.48 7.73 1.35
C GLU A 211 2.61 9.24 1.49
N VAL A 212 1.51 9.94 1.34
CA VAL A 212 1.41 11.38 1.53
C VAL A 212 0.61 11.69 2.79
N SER A 213 1.31 11.98 3.87
CA SER A 213 0.68 12.32 5.14
C SER A 213 0.95 13.77 5.54
N LYS A 214 -0.10 14.60 5.53
CA LYS A 214 -0.02 16.06 5.79
C LYS A 214 0.86 16.75 4.75
N HIS A 215 2.13 17.02 5.09
CA HIS A 215 3.12 17.67 4.22
C HIS A 215 4.39 16.83 4.07
N ARG A 216 4.35 15.56 4.48
CA ARG A 216 5.45 14.62 4.38
C ARG A 216 5.12 13.59 3.31
N VAL A 217 6.11 13.25 2.53
CA VAL A 217 6.05 12.17 1.55
C VAL A 217 7.02 11.10 2.00
N PHE A 218 6.53 9.90 2.13
CA PHE A 218 7.32 8.72 2.43
C PHE A 218 7.39 7.85 1.19
N ILE A 219 8.52 7.18 1.00
CA ILE A 219 8.78 6.35 -0.18
C ILE A 219 9.43 5.08 0.31
N THR A 220 8.97 3.94 -0.17
CA THR A 220 9.71 2.69 -0.07
C THR A 220 10.66 2.52 -1.24
N GLN A 221 11.69 1.74 -1.02
CA GLN A 221 12.64 1.30 -2.03
C GLN A 221 12.78 -0.22 -1.95
N LEU A 222 12.69 -0.87 -3.11
CA LEU A 222 12.84 -2.32 -3.23
C LEU A 222 14.27 -2.77 -2.89
N GLY A 223 15.24 -1.95 -3.25
CA GLY A 223 16.68 -2.22 -3.25
C GLY A 223 17.24 -2.10 -4.66
N PRO A 224 18.55 -2.34 -4.84
CA PRO A 224 19.19 -2.25 -6.15
C PRO A 224 18.69 -3.32 -7.12
N ILE A 225 19.03 -3.18 -8.41
CA ILE A 225 18.89 -4.22 -9.42
C ILE A 225 20.29 -4.65 -9.88
N PRO A 226 20.67 -5.94 -9.75
CA PRO A 226 19.94 -7.02 -9.07
C PRO A 226 19.70 -6.74 -7.58
N HIS A 227 18.64 -7.31 -7.01
CA HIS A 227 18.27 -7.09 -5.63
C HIS A 227 19.34 -7.60 -4.66
N GLU A 228 19.50 -6.90 -3.54
CA GLU A 228 20.33 -7.35 -2.41
C GLU A 228 19.41 -7.58 -1.20
N PRO A 229 19.59 -8.70 -0.47
CA PRO A 229 18.77 -9.01 0.69
C PRO A 229 18.83 -7.87 1.74
N GLU A 230 17.68 -7.56 2.34
CA GLU A 230 17.57 -6.57 3.42
C GLU A 230 17.96 -5.12 3.06
N ASP A 231 18.10 -4.81 1.77
CA ASP A 231 18.44 -3.45 1.31
C ASP A 231 17.23 -2.55 1.02
N GLY A 232 16.03 -3.03 1.35
CA GLY A 232 14.82 -2.23 1.30
C GLY A 232 14.83 -1.12 2.36
N LYS A 233 14.41 0.09 1.95
CA LYS A 233 14.44 1.31 2.78
C LYS A 233 13.13 2.04 2.75
N VAL A 234 12.88 2.78 3.82
CA VAL A 234 11.83 3.80 3.88
C VAL A 234 12.51 5.16 3.95
N LEU A 235 12.19 6.02 2.99
CA LEU A 235 12.70 7.38 2.91
C LEU A 235 11.62 8.40 3.23
N ALA A 236 12.00 9.54 3.79
CA ALA A 236 11.17 10.73 3.83
C ALA A 236 11.73 11.76 2.84
N LEU A 237 10.91 12.19 1.87
CA LEU A 237 11.25 13.32 1.01
C LEU A 237 11.20 14.62 1.79
N ARG A 238 12.24 15.43 1.62
CA ARG A 238 12.33 16.79 2.11
C ARG A 238 12.20 17.78 0.95
N ARG A 239 11.94 19.03 1.26
CA ARG A 239 11.91 20.10 0.24
C ARG A 239 13.20 20.10 -0.57
N ARG A 240 13.10 20.32 -1.91
CA ARG A 240 14.22 20.48 -2.86
C ARG A 240 15.02 19.19 -3.12
N SER A 241 14.33 18.13 -3.48
CA SER A 241 14.96 16.89 -4.00
C SER A 241 15.87 16.15 -3.02
N SER A 242 15.83 16.45 -1.72
CA SER A 242 16.58 15.70 -0.72
C SER A 242 15.67 14.68 -0.04
N SER A 243 16.15 13.48 0.13
CA SER A 243 15.54 12.43 0.94
C SER A 243 16.38 12.16 2.20
N THR A 244 15.73 11.62 3.21
CA THR A 244 16.39 11.12 4.42
C THR A 244 15.89 9.72 4.66
N GLU A 245 16.79 8.76 4.82
CA GLU A 245 16.46 7.42 5.27
C GLU A 245 15.88 7.51 6.69
N ILE A 246 14.73 6.87 6.91
CA ILE A 246 14.07 6.81 8.21
C ILE A 246 14.00 5.38 8.76
N ALA A 247 14.11 4.38 7.91
CA ALA A 247 14.24 2.97 8.30
C ALA A 247 14.83 2.14 7.15
N SER A 248 15.47 1.01 7.50
CA SER A 248 16.04 0.06 6.55
C SER A 248 16.13 -1.34 7.18
N GLY A 249 16.48 -2.35 6.36
CA GLY A 249 16.76 -3.71 6.83
C GLY A 249 15.63 -4.71 6.59
N ALA A 250 14.70 -4.45 5.69
CA ALA A 250 13.74 -5.43 5.20
C ALA A 250 13.96 -5.71 3.71
N SER A 251 13.60 -6.90 3.27
CA SER A 251 13.71 -7.32 1.90
C SER A 251 12.59 -6.73 1.05
N MET A 252 12.91 -6.21 -0.13
CA MET A 252 11.98 -5.83 -1.19
C MET A 252 10.74 -5.05 -0.68
N LEU A 253 10.96 -3.87 -0.11
CA LEU A 253 9.85 -3.01 0.31
C LEU A 253 9.11 -2.47 -0.92
N VAL A 254 7.79 -2.66 -0.93
CA VAL A 254 6.93 -2.31 -2.07
C VAL A 254 5.89 -1.25 -1.74
N ASP A 255 5.54 -1.08 -0.46
CA ASP A 255 4.54 -0.09 -0.07
C ASP A 255 4.79 0.47 1.32
N VAL A 256 4.26 1.67 1.60
CA VAL A 256 4.32 2.33 2.90
C VAL A 256 3.04 3.12 3.15
N GLU A 257 2.42 2.88 4.31
CA GLU A 257 1.16 3.50 4.68
C GLU A 257 1.13 3.96 6.13
N ARG A 258 0.32 4.97 6.40
CA ARG A 258 0.04 5.41 7.77
C ARG A 258 -1.14 4.67 8.35
N GLY A 259 -0.82 3.77 9.26
CA GLY A 259 -1.81 2.95 9.95
C GLY A 259 -2.22 3.47 11.34
N PRO A 260 -2.68 2.56 12.21
CA PRO A 260 -3.18 2.85 13.55
C PRO A 260 -2.20 3.67 14.39
N HIS A 261 -2.75 4.51 15.26
CA HIS A 261 -1.98 5.38 16.16
C HIS A 261 -1.00 6.33 15.46
N GLY A 262 -1.16 6.53 14.14
CA GLY A 262 -0.28 7.35 13.32
C GLY A 262 1.12 6.76 13.09
N LYS A 263 1.30 5.47 13.34
CA LYS A 263 2.52 4.74 12.97
C LYS A 263 2.60 4.58 11.45
N LEU A 264 3.82 4.51 10.93
CA LEU A 264 4.05 4.06 9.56
C LEU A 264 4.23 2.54 9.57
N TYR A 265 3.64 1.93 8.57
CA TYR A 265 3.83 0.53 8.24
C TYR A 265 4.46 0.45 6.85
N ALA A 266 5.30 -0.54 6.62
CA ALA A 266 5.82 -0.83 5.31
C ALA A 266 5.51 -2.29 4.95
N LEU A 267 5.43 -2.55 3.65
CA LEU A 267 5.06 -3.85 3.11
C LEU A 267 6.27 -4.44 2.39
N SER A 268 6.77 -5.57 2.87
CA SER A 268 7.81 -6.36 2.20
C SER A 268 7.14 -7.36 1.28
N GLN A 269 7.50 -7.37 -0.01
CA GLN A 269 7.01 -8.36 -0.96
C GLN A 269 7.48 -9.77 -0.58
N GLY A 270 8.66 -9.88 0.01
CA GLY A 270 9.21 -11.13 0.49
C GLY A 270 10.71 -11.27 0.22
N GLN A 271 11.17 -12.51 0.22
CA GLN A 271 12.57 -12.84 -0.02
C GLN A 271 12.84 -13.05 -1.50
N TRP A 272 13.97 -12.56 -1.95
CA TRP A 272 14.50 -12.87 -3.28
C TRP A 272 15.10 -14.28 -3.31
N ASP A 273 14.96 -14.97 -4.43
CA ASP A 273 15.47 -16.33 -4.62
C ASP A 273 16.97 -16.40 -4.97
N GLY A 274 17.62 -15.24 -5.10
CA GLY A 274 19.03 -15.14 -5.49
C GLY A 274 19.27 -15.19 -7.01
N VAL A 275 18.21 -15.17 -7.82
CA VAL A 275 18.27 -15.24 -9.28
C VAL A 275 17.44 -14.09 -9.89
N GLY A 276 17.93 -13.50 -10.98
CA GLY A 276 17.24 -12.42 -11.69
C GLY A 276 17.26 -11.09 -10.96
N GLU A 277 16.20 -10.32 -11.11
CA GLU A 277 16.10 -8.95 -10.57
C GLU A 277 15.56 -8.87 -9.14
N GLY A 278 14.82 -9.87 -8.69
CA GLY A 278 14.30 -9.96 -7.32
C GLY A 278 12.79 -9.94 -7.20
N SER A 279 12.05 -9.46 -8.19
CA SER A 279 10.58 -9.44 -8.19
C SER A 279 10.03 -10.32 -9.32
N PRO A 280 8.95 -11.11 -9.05
CA PRO A 280 8.31 -11.26 -7.75
C PRO A 280 9.13 -12.09 -6.76
N ALA A 281 8.98 -11.79 -5.47
CA ALA A 281 9.62 -12.53 -4.38
C ALA A 281 9.16 -14.00 -4.30
N LEU A 282 9.82 -14.79 -3.46
CA LEU A 282 9.40 -16.16 -3.13
C LEU A 282 8.00 -16.14 -2.47
N PRO A 283 7.13 -17.12 -2.81
CA PRO A 283 5.81 -17.22 -2.21
C PRO A 283 5.85 -17.33 -0.68
N ASN A 284 4.85 -16.75 0.00
CA ASN A 284 4.67 -16.84 1.46
C ASN A 284 5.88 -16.33 2.28
N THR A 285 6.63 -15.38 1.75
CA THR A 285 7.75 -14.74 2.46
C THR A 285 7.53 -13.25 2.72
N GLY A 286 6.41 -12.70 2.24
CA GLY A 286 6.04 -11.30 2.47
C GLY A 286 5.72 -11.00 3.94
N ARG A 287 5.92 -9.75 4.34
CA ARG A 287 5.71 -9.26 5.72
C ARG A 287 5.11 -7.87 5.74
N LEU A 288 4.23 -7.67 6.71
CA LEU A 288 3.86 -6.33 7.16
C LEU A 288 4.80 -5.94 8.30
N VAL A 289 5.48 -4.80 8.18
CA VAL A 289 6.45 -4.34 9.18
C VAL A 289 6.08 -2.95 9.71
N VAL A 290 6.35 -2.70 10.98
CA VAL A 290 6.20 -1.38 11.60
C VAL A 290 7.51 -0.62 11.42
N VAL A 291 7.43 0.63 10.99
CA VAL A 291 8.57 1.55 10.94
C VAL A 291 8.76 2.15 12.33
N GLU A 292 9.76 1.71 13.04
CA GLU A 292 10.04 2.15 14.40
C GLU A 292 10.82 3.48 14.43
N ARG A 293 10.79 4.18 15.57
CA ARG A 293 11.42 5.50 15.72
C ARG A 293 12.94 5.46 15.68
N ASP A 294 13.53 4.32 15.99
CA ASP A 294 14.98 4.09 15.95
C ASP A 294 15.49 3.71 14.56
N GLY A 295 14.59 3.59 13.58
CA GLY A 295 14.91 3.23 12.20
C GLY A 295 14.88 1.73 11.92
N SER A 296 14.49 0.90 12.90
CA SER A 296 14.26 -0.52 12.67
C SER A 296 12.92 -0.79 12.00
N LEU A 297 12.83 -1.92 11.32
CA LEU A 297 11.62 -2.46 10.71
C LEU A 297 11.22 -3.73 11.46
N THR A 298 10.15 -3.65 12.26
CA THR A 298 9.70 -4.75 13.13
C THR A 298 8.52 -5.48 12.50
N PRO A 299 8.63 -6.77 12.20
CA PRO A 299 7.51 -7.56 11.69
C PRO A 299 6.30 -7.53 12.64
N VAL A 300 5.11 -7.42 12.07
CA VAL A 300 3.86 -7.56 12.82
C VAL A 300 3.69 -9.04 13.20
N VAL A 301 3.36 -9.28 14.46
CA VAL A 301 3.17 -10.63 15.01
C VAL A 301 1.72 -10.85 15.45
N ASP A 302 1.28 -12.09 15.41
CA ASP A 302 -0.01 -12.52 15.96
C ASP A 302 -0.01 -12.57 17.51
N SER A 303 -1.12 -13.00 18.11
CA SER A 303 -1.26 -13.16 19.57
C SER A 303 -0.33 -14.21 20.18
N HIS A 304 0.31 -15.04 19.38
CA HIS A 304 1.27 -16.09 19.79
C HIS A 304 2.73 -15.66 19.56
N GLY A 305 2.96 -14.44 19.05
CA GLY A 305 4.28 -13.93 18.74
C GLY A 305 4.85 -14.48 17.41
N GLN A 306 4.00 -15.06 16.55
CA GLN A 306 4.41 -15.51 15.22
C GLN A 306 4.24 -14.38 14.22
N GLU A 307 5.23 -14.17 13.35
CA GLU A 307 5.15 -13.19 12.27
C GLU A 307 4.00 -13.48 11.32
N LEU A 308 3.26 -12.44 10.94
CA LEU A 308 2.23 -12.56 9.92
C LEU A 308 2.87 -12.80 8.55
N VAL A 309 2.45 -13.86 7.89
CA VAL A 309 2.94 -14.25 6.56
C VAL A 309 1.95 -13.80 5.49
N LEU A 310 2.48 -13.17 4.44
CA LEU A 310 1.75 -12.73 3.26
C LEU A 310 2.38 -13.36 2.01
N ASP A 311 1.57 -13.65 0.98
CA ASP A 311 2.10 -14.16 -0.28
C ASP A 311 2.31 -13.01 -1.27
N ARG A 312 3.57 -12.59 -1.45
CA ARG A 312 4.00 -11.59 -2.45
C ARG A 312 3.06 -10.36 -2.51
N PRO A 313 2.87 -9.65 -1.38
CA PRO A 313 2.00 -8.49 -1.36
C PRO A 313 2.56 -7.35 -2.22
N THR A 314 1.68 -6.49 -2.75
CA THR A 314 2.03 -5.41 -3.67
C THR A 314 1.60 -4.04 -3.20
N SER A 315 0.46 -3.94 -2.51
CA SER A 315 -0.05 -2.69 -1.94
C SER A 315 -0.89 -2.94 -0.70
N MET A 316 -1.08 -1.91 0.10
CA MET A 316 -1.93 -1.96 1.30
C MET A 316 -2.66 -0.64 1.51
N GLU A 317 -3.83 -0.73 2.15
CA GLU A 317 -4.63 0.41 2.55
C GLU A 317 -5.14 0.26 3.98
N PHE A 318 -5.14 1.31 4.79
CA PHE A 318 -5.64 1.25 6.15
C PHE A 318 -7.02 1.84 6.31
N VAL A 319 -7.89 1.14 7.03
CA VAL A 319 -9.15 1.70 7.56
C VAL A 319 -9.27 1.35 9.04
N GLY A 320 -9.07 2.35 9.89
CA GLY A 320 -8.99 2.13 11.34
C GLY A 320 -7.79 1.27 11.71
N ASN A 321 -8.03 0.15 12.39
CA ASN A 321 -7.01 -0.80 12.82
C ASN A 321 -6.91 -2.02 11.89
N THR A 322 -7.32 -1.89 10.65
CA THR A 322 -7.31 -2.96 9.66
C THR A 322 -6.56 -2.51 8.42
N ALA A 323 -5.58 -3.30 7.99
CA ALA A 323 -4.94 -3.17 6.68
C ALA A 323 -5.61 -4.11 5.67
N TYR A 324 -5.84 -3.62 4.47
CA TYR A 324 -6.28 -4.38 3.30
C TYR A 324 -5.07 -4.54 2.40
N VAL A 325 -4.59 -5.75 2.23
CA VAL A 325 -3.35 -6.06 1.52
C VAL A 325 -3.67 -6.78 0.23
N VAL A 326 -3.20 -6.24 -0.88
CA VAL A 326 -3.30 -6.85 -2.22
C VAL A 326 -2.05 -7.68 -2.48
N SER A 327 -2.23 -8.82 -3.11
CA SER A 327 -1.15 -9.75 -3.47
C SER A 327 -1.15 -10.04 -4.97
N VAL A 328 0.01 -10.15 -5.56
CA VAL A 328 0.20 -10.38 -7.00
C VAL A 328 -0.45 -11.68 -7.50
N ASP A 329 -0.71 -12.63 -6.61
CA ASP A 329 -1.37 -13.91 -6.90
C ASP A 329 -2.90 -13.78 -7.09
N GLY A 330 -3.44 -12.58 -7.09
CA GLY A 330 -4.87 -12.34 -7.25
C GLY A 330 -5.68 -12.47 -5.96
N ASN A 331 -5.07 -12.31 -4.80
CA ASN A 331 -5.76 -12.31 -3.51
C ASN A 331 -5.74 -10.93 -2.84
N VAL A 332 -6.77 -10.67 -2.05
CA VAL A 332 -6.83 -9.55 -1.11
C VAL A 332 -7.04 -10.10 0.28
N TYR A 333 -6.19 -9.67 1.20
CA TYR A 333 -6.24 -10.07 2.61
C TYR A 333 -6.68 -8.91 3.49
N GLU A 334 -7.37 -9.23 4.56
CA GLU A 334 -7.64 -8.36 5.68
C GLU A 334 -6.67 -8.71 6.81
N VAL A 335 -5.89 -7.71 7.28
CA VAL A 335 -5.02 -7.82 8.46
C VAL A 335 -5.64 -6.99 9.55
N ALA A 336 -6.40 -7.63 10.44
CA ALA A 336 -7.17 -6.97 11.48
C ALA A 336 -6.40 -6.84 12.81
N ASN A 337 -6.89 -5.96 13.69
CA ASN A 337 -6.38 -5.74 15.07
C ASN A 337 -4.93 -5.24 15.15
N LEU A 338 -4.52 -4.40 14.22
CA LEU A 338 -3.21 -3.74 14.18
C LEU A 338 -3.07 -2.61 15.21
#